data_934820c9e85832b87dfa63a686c3ddc1
#
_entry.id   934820c9e85832b87dfa63a686c3ddc1
#
_cell.length_a   1.000
_cell.length_b   1.000
_cell.length_c   1.000
_cell.angle_alpha   90.00
_cell.angle_beta   90.00
_cell.angle_gamma   90.00
#
_symmetry.space_group_name_H-M   'P 1'
#
loop_
_entity.id
_entity.type
_entity.pdbx_description
1 polymer ?
#
loop_
_entity_poly.entity_id
_entity_poly.type
_entity_poly.pdbx_seq_one_letter_code
_entity_poly.pdbx_strand_id
1 'polypeptide(L)'
;MHAVVKWLYLLALIVWVGQVVFFSFVAAPALFRTLSTVEAGRAVGAIFPTYYRLAFACLTILLLGDVLFVVTGTSRAWWTASTCLAAAALAATLYAGIVVQPRATALRPQLHAPEAPPHVRAEFDRLHRLAVQLNGVALVCGLAISAMTAATLKP
;
A
#
# COMPACT_ATOMS: atom_id res chain seq x y z
N MET A 1 1.54 -23.15 -18.04
CA MET A 1 1.18 -21.70 -18.01
C MET A 1 0.38 -21.32 -16.76
N HIS A 2 -0.75 -21.99 -16.47
CA HIS A 2 -1.58 -21.67 -15.28
C HIS A 2 -0.87 -21.75 -13.92
N ALA A 3 0.02 -22.72 -13.71
CA ALA A 3 0.74 -22.87 -12.43
C ALA A 3 1.69 -21.69 -12.15
N VAL A 4 2.43 -21.23 -13.16
CA VAL A 4 3.34 -20.07 -13.03
C VAL A 4 2.58 -18.79 -12.74
N VAL A 5 1.45 -18.56 -13.42
CA VAL A 5 0.60 -17.38 -13.17
C VAL A 5 0.05 -17.39 -11.76
N LYS A 6 -0.47 -18.53 -11.28
CA LYS A 6 -0.94 -18.69 -9.90
C LYS A 6 0.17 -18.43 -8.89
N TRP A 7 1.36 -18.94 -9.14
CA TRP A 7 2.52 -18.75 -8.26
C TRP A 7 2.93 -17.28 -8.20
N LEU A 8 3.04 -16.60 -9.34
CA LEU A 8 3.36 -15.16 -9.39
C LEU A 8 2.28 -14.31 -8.71
N TYR A 9 1.01 -14.64 -8.89
CA TYR A 9 -0.11 -13.99 -8.23
C TYR A 9 -0.01 -14.11 -6.70
N LEU A 10 0.18 -15.33 -6.18
CA LEU A 10 0.33 -15.58 -4.75
C LEU A 10 1.56 -14.86 -4.19
N LEU A 11 2.70 -14.91 -4.88
CA LEU A 11 3.91 -14.23 -4.47
C LEU A 11 3.68 -12.72 -4.38
N ALA A 12 3.07 -12.11 -5.40
CA ALA A 12 2.74 -10.68 -5.39
C ALA A 12 1.80 -10.32 -4.24
N LEU A 13 0.78 -11.13 -3.97
CA LEU A 13 -0.16 -10.94 -2.87
C LEU A 13 0.54 -10.99 -1.50
N ILE A 14 1.37 -11.99 -1.27
CA ILE A 14 2.11 -12.18 -0.02
C ILE A 14 3.08 -11.01 0.20
N VAL A 15 3.84 -10.64 -0.82
CA VAL A 15 4.82 -9.55 -0.73
C VAL A 15 4.11 -8.21 -0.48
N TRP A 16 3.04 -7.93 -1.20
CA TRP A 16 2.30 -6.66 -1.05
C TRP A 16 1.62 -6.55 0.32
N VAL A 17 0.84 -7.54 0.74
CA VAL A 17 0.17 -7.53 2.05
C VAL A 17 1.20 -7.56 3.17
N GLY A 18 2.24 -8.38 3.05
CA GLY A 18 3.33 -8.48 4.02
C GLY A 18 4.06 -7.15 4.23
N GLN A 19 4.38 -6.41 3.16
CA GLN A 19 5.04 -5.10 3.30
C GLN A 19 4.13 -4.07 3.98
N VAL A 20 2.82 -4.07 3.67
CA VAL A 20 1.85 -3.14 4.30
C VAL A 20 1.74 -3.43 5.79
N VAL A 21 1.58 -4.70 6.17
CA VAL A 21 1.50 -5.15 7.57
C VAL A 21 2.80 -4.83 8.31
N PHE A 22 3.93 -5.28 7.76
CA PHE A 22 5.22 -5.06 8.40
C PHE A 22 5.54 -3.58 8.60
N PHE A 23 5.34 -2.77 7.57
CA PHE A 23 5.62 -1.34 7.68
C PHE A 23 4.70 -0.66 8.69
N SER A 24 3.39 -0.93 8.65
CA SER A 24 2.39 -0.26 9.48
C SER A 24 2.48 -0.63 10.96
N PHE A 25 2.72 -1.91 11.27
CA PHE A 25 2.63 -2.43 12.64
C PHE A 25 3.99 -2.69 13.29
N VAL A 26 5.07 -2.78 12.51
CA VAL A 26 6.42 -3.07 13.02
C VAL A 26 7.39 -1.93 12.72
N ALA A 27 7.67 -1.65 11.45
CA ALA A 27 8.74 -0.74 11.08
C ALA A 27 8.47 0.71 11.50
N ALA A 28 7.31 1.27 11.14
CA ALA A 28 7.00 2.66 11.49
C ALA A 28 6.90 2.86 13.01
N PRO A 29 6.16 2.05 13.78
CA PRO A 29 6.16 2.19 15.25
C PRO A 29 7.54 2.03 15.89
N ALA A 30 8.38 1.14 15.39
CA ALA A 30 9.74 0.96 15.91
C ALA A 30 10.60 2.21 15.66
N LEU A 31 10.57 2.76 14.45
CA LEU A 31 11.31 3.97 14.11
C LEU A 31 10.90 5.16 14.98
N PHE A 32 9.61 5.39 15.17
CA PHE A 32 9.12 6.51 15.98
C PHE A 32 9.28 6.31 17.49
N ARG A 33 9.56 5.08 17.97
CA ARG A 33 9.91 4.82 19.39
C ARG A 33 11.38 4.95 19.68
N THR A 34 12.24 4.70 18.70
CA THR A 34 13.70 4.62 18.90
C THR A 34 14.46 5.85 18.44
N LEU A 35 13.89 6.61 17.51
CA LEU A 35 14.50 7.79 16.90
C LEU A 35 13.72 9.05 17.29
N SER A 36 14.38 10.21 17.20
CA SER A 36 13.66 11.49 17.25
C SER A 36 12.64 11.58 16.10
N THR A 37 11.57 12.37 16.27
CA THR A 37 10.53 12.55 15.24
C THR A 37 11.12 12.98 13.89
N VAL A 38 12.18 13.79 13.92
CA VAL A 38 12.89 14.27 12.71
C VAL A 38 13.60 13.12 12.01
N GLU A 39 14.37 12.33 12.75
CA GLU A 39 15.13 11.19 12.21
C GLU A 39 14.20 10.08 11.71
N ALA A 40 13.16 9.72 12.49
CA ALA A 40 12.14 8.78 12.08
C ALA A 40 11.46 9.23 10.79
N GLY A 41 11.10 10.51 10.69
CA GLY A 41 10.54 11.10 9.49
C GLY A 41 11.47 11.00 8.28
N ARG A 42 12.78 11.21 8.45
CA ARG A 42 13.77 11.02 7.37
C ARG A 42 13.88 9.56 6.95
N ALA A 43 13.97 8.64 7.90
CA ALA A 43 14.06 7.20 7.64
C ALA A 43 12.82 6.69 6.87
N VAL A 44 11.62 7.03 7.33
CA VAL A 44 10.36 6.71 6.64
C VAL A 44 10.33 7.32 5.23
N GLY A 45 10.77 8.57 5.09
CA GLY A 45 10.87 9.25 3.80
C GLY A 45 11.79 8.54 2.81
N ALA A 46 12.89 7.97 3.26
CA ALA A 46 13.82 7.20 2.44
C ALA A 46 13.26 5.82 2.03
N ILE A 47 12.39 5.22 2.86
CA ILE A 47 11.76 3.92 2.59
C ILE A 47 10.64 4.05 1.54
N PHE A 48 9.84 5.10 1.57
CA PHE A 48 8.63 5.24 0.78
C PHE A 48 8.77 5.10 -0.74
N PRO A 49 9.80 5.64 -1.41
CA PRO A 49 9.95 5.45 -2.86
C PRO A 49 10.03 3.96 -3.26
N THR A 50 10.74 3.15 -2.47
CA THR A 50 10.85 1.70 -2.68
C THR A 50 9.56 0.99 -2.29
N TYR A 51 8.95 1.37 -1.18
CA TYR A 51 7.66 0.85 -0.73
C TYR A 51 6.57 1.00 -1.81
N TYR A 52 6.39 2.20 -2.36
CA TYR A 52 5.37 2.42 -3.39
C TYR A 52 5.70 1.71 -4.72
N ARG A 53 6.97 1.71 -5.16
CA ARG A 53 7.36 0.96 -6.37
C ARG A 53 7.05 -0.52 -6.26
N LEU A 54 7.36 -1.14 -5.12
CA LEU A 54 7.08 -2.54 -4.87
C LEU A 54 5.56 -2.80 -4.83
N ALA A 55 4.79 -1.92 -4.16
CA ALA A 55 3.34 -2.02 -4.15
C ALA A 55 2.73 -1.93 -5.56
N PHE A 56 3.20 -1.01 -6.40
CA PHE A 56 2.74 -0.89 -7.79
C PHE A 56 3.04 -2.14 -8.61
N ALA A 57 4.25 -2.68 -8.51
CA ALA A 57 4.62 -3.90 -9.21
C ALA A 57 3.71 -5.07 -8.80
N CYS A 58 3.53 -5.28 -7.49
CA CYS A 58 2.67 -6.35 -6.98
C CYS A 58 1.21 -6.18 -7.41
N LEU A 59 0.64 -4.98 -7.25
CA LEU A 59 -0.76 -4.70 -7.63
C LEU A 59 -0.99 -4.83 -9.13
N THR A 60 -0.01 -4.48 -9.95
CA THR A 60 -0.07 -4.70 -11.41
C THR A 60 -0.10 -6.19 -11.72
N ILE A 61 0.74 -7.01 -11.08
CA ILE A 61 0.75 -8.47 -11.26
C ILE A 61 -0.59 -9.06 -10.82
N LEU A 62 -1.16 -8.59 -9.70
CA LEU A 62 -2.46 -9.04 -9.21
C LEU A 62 -3.56 -8.73 -10.23
N LEU A 63 -3.64 -7.49 -10.73
CA LEU A 63 -4.65 -7.09 -11.72
C LEU A 63 -4.54 -7.88 -13.01
N LEU A 64 -3.32 -8.08 -13.54
CA LEU A 64 -3.12 -8.89 -14.74
C LEU A 64 -3.53 -10.35 -14.51
N GLY A 65 -3.21 -10.90 -13.35
CA GLY A 65 -3.62 -12.24 -12.95
C GLY A 65 -5.13 -12.37 -12.83
N ASP A 66 -5.79 -11.43 -12.15
CA ASP A 66 -7.25 -11.39 -11.99
C ASP A 66 -7.96 -11.34 -13.35
N VAL A 67 -7.52 -10.44 -14.25
CA VAL A 67 -8.08 -10.34 -15.62
C VAL A 67 -7.93 -11.65 -16.36
N LEU A 68 -6.75 -12.28 -16.29
CA LEU A 68 -6.51 -13.57 -16.93
C LEU A 68 -7.44 -14.66 -16.36
N PHE A 69 -7.66 -14.70 -15.04
CA PHE A 69 -8.56 -15.65 -14.41
C PHE A 69 -10.03 -15.39 -14.74
N VAL A 70 -10.45 -14.12 -14.91
CA VAL A 70 -11.79 -13.75 -15.39
C VAL A 70 -12.03 -14.28 -16.80
N VAL A 71 -11.05 -14.14 -17.70
CA VAL A 71 -11.18 -14.54 -19.12
C VAL A 71 -11.12 -16.06 -19.28
N THR A 72 -10.30 -16.75 -18.49
CA THR A 72 -10.03 -18.18 -18.67
C THR A 72 -10.73 -19.07 -17.63
N GLY A 73 -11.31 -18.50 -16.56
CA GLY A 73 -11.81 -19.25 -15.41
C GLY A 73 -13.31 -19.43 -15.35
N THR A 74 -13.74 -20.40 -14.52
CA THR A 74 -15.17 -20.74 -14.27
C THR A 74 -15.83 -19.86 -13.22
N SER A 75 -15.06 -19.20 -12.34
CA SER A 75 -15.54 -18.37 -11.21
C SER A 75 -15.48 -16.88 -11.53
N ARG A 76 -16.13 -16.46 -12.61
CA ARG A 76 -16.03 -15.10 -13.14
C ARG A 76 -16.37 -14.00 -12.13
N ALA A 77 -17.46 -14.16 -11.38
CA ALA A 77 -17.89 -13.18 -10.38
C ALA A 77 -16.86 -12.96 -9.27
N TRP A 78 -16.21 -14.03 -8.85
CA TRP A 78 -15.18 -14.00 -7.80
C TRP A 78 -13.93 -13.21 -8.21
N TRP A 79 -13.42 -13.52 -9.39
CA TRP A 79 -12.25 -12.84 -9.94
C TRP A 79 -12.56 -11.38 -10.35
N THR A 80 -13.77 -11.09 -10.78
CA THR A 80 -14.22 -9.71 -11.01
C THR A 80 -14.22 -8.90 -9.71
N ALA A 81 -14.72 -9.46 -8.61
CA ALA A 81 -14.67 -8.79 -7.31
C ALA A 81 -13.23 -8.56 -6.85
N SER A 82 -12.32 -9.54 -7.02
CA SER A 82 -10.89 -9.39 -6.75
C SER A 82 -10.27 -8.25 -7.59
N THR A 83 -10.58 -8.20 -8.89
CA THR A 83 -10.15 -7.11 -9.79
C THR A 83 -10.57 -5.74 -9.28
N CYS A 84 -11.83 -5.59 -8.84
CA CYS A 84 -12.33 -4.32 -8.30
C CYS A 84 -11.57 -3.91 -7.02
N LEU A 85 -11.33 -4.86 -6.11
CA LEU A 85 -10.55 -4.61 -4.89
C LEU A 85 -9.09 -4.25 -5.20
N ALA A 86 -8.44 -4.95 -6.12
CA ALA A 86 -7.08 -4.67 -6.54
C ALA A 86 -6.97 -3.31 -7.24
N ALA A 87 -7.95 -2.94 -8.07
CA ALA A 87 -8.03 -1.62 -8.70
C ALA A 87 -8.23 -0.50 -7.66
N ALA A 88 -9.10 -0.69 -6.68
CA ALA A 88 -9.30 0.26 -5.59
C ALA A 88 -8.02 0.44 -4.75
N ALA A 89 -7.33 -0.65 -4.42
CA ALA A 89 -6.06 -0.62 -3.71
C ALA A 89 -4.97 0.07 -4.53
N LEU A 90 -4.90 -0.19 -5.84
CA LEU A 90 -3.96 0.48 -6.74
C LEU A 90 -4.24 1.99 -6.80
N ALA A 91 -5.48 2.40 -6.96
CA ALA A 91 -5.87 3.82 -6.98
C ALA A 91 -5.50 4.52 -5.66
N ALA A 92 -5.79 3.91 -4.51
CA ALA A 92 -5.42 4.43 -3.21
C ALA A 92 -3.89 4.55 -3.06
N THR A 93 -3.14 3.53 -3.48
CA THR A 93 -1.68 3.50 -3.41
C THR A 93 -1.03 4.52 -4.36
N LEU A 94 -1.55 4.66 -5.59
CA LEU A 94 -1.11 5.69 -6.56
C LEU A 94 -1.34 7.09 -6.00
N TYR A 95 -2.52 7.37 -5.49
CA TYR A 95 -2.83 8.68 -4.92
C TYR A 95 -1.95 8.99 -3.71
N ALA A 96 -1.76 8.01 -2.81
CA ALA A 96 -0.85 8.16 -1.67
C ALA A 96 0.60 8.43 -2.11
N GLY A 97 1.13 7.66 -3.05
CA GLY A 97 2.53 7.73 -3.49
C GLY A 97 2.85 8.94 -4.37
N ILE A 98 1.93 9.33 -5.26
CA ILE A 98 2.18 10.37 -6.27
C ILE A 98 1.72 11.76 -5.80
N VAL A 99 0.67 11.83 -4.97
CA VAL A 99 0.08 13.11 -4.57
C VAL A 99 0.36 13.43 -3.10
N VAL A 100 -0.03 12.51 -2.20
CA VAL A 100 0.01 12.78 -0.76
C VAL A 100 1.43 12.83 -0.22
N GLN A 101 2.22 11.82 -0.56
CA GLN A 101 3.59 11.69 -0.05
C GLN A 101 4.55 12.81 -0.50
N PRO A 102 4.59 13.24 -1.77
CA PRO A 102 5.43 14.36 -2.17
C PRO A 102 5.04 15.66 -1.47
N ARG A 103 3.72 15.93 -1.32
CA ARG A 103 3.23 17.12 -0.61
C ARG A 103 3.63 17.10 0.86
N ALA A 104 3.42 15.98 1.56
CA ALA A 104 3.85 15.84 2.95
C ALA A 104 5.36 16.00 3.12
N THR A 105 6.15 15.48 2.17
CA THR A 105 7.62 15.62 2.19
C THR A 105 8.06 17.06 1.97
N ALA A 106 7.39 17.82 1.10
CA ALA A 106 7.69 19.24 0.85
C ALA A 106 7.44 20.14 2.08
N LEU A 107 6.54 19.75 2.99
CA LEU A 107 6.27 20.51 4.22
C LEU A 107 7.29 20.25 5.34
N ARG A 108 8.05 19.14 5.28
CA ARG A 108 8.98 18.75 6.37
C ARG A 108 10.02 19.80 6.73
N PRO A 109 10.71 20.50 5.80
CA PRO A 109 11.69 21.53 6.16
C PRO A 109 11.06 22.65 6.99
N GLN A 110 9.82 23.05 6.68
CA GLN A 110 9.09 24.11 7.39
C GLN A 110 8.63 23.63 8.78
N LEU A 111 8.28 22.34 8.93
CA LEU A 111 7.91 21.75 10.22
C LEU A 111 9.08 21.71 11.22
N HIS A 112 10.31 21.63 10.73
CA HIS A 112 11.50 21.55 11.55
C HIS A 112 12.15 22.93 11.79
N ALA A 113 11.56 24.01 11.27
CA ALA A 113 11.99 25.38 11.59
C ALA A 113 11.64 25.71 13.06
N PRO A 114 12.43 26.59 13.74
CA PRO A 114 12.21 26.96 15.14
C PRO A 114 10.79 27.49 15.42
N GLU A 115 10.18 28.14 14.44
CA GLU A 115 8.81 28.67 14.48
C GLU A 115 7.99 28.08 13.31
N ALA A 116 7.64 26.79 13.40
CA ALA A 116 6.78 26.18 12.38
C ALA A 116 5.37 26.81 12.41
N PRO A 117 4.91 27.42 11.29
CA PRO A 117 3.60 28.07 11.26
C PRO A 117 2.47 27.06 11.56
N PRO A 118 1.44 27.42 12.35
CA PRO A 118 0.36 26.50 12.71
C PRO A 118 -0.35 25.87 11.52
N HIS A 119 -0.50 26.60 10.41
CA HIS A 119 -1.13 26.09 9.19
C HIS A 119 -0.31 25.00 8.49
N VAL A 120 1.03 25.07 8.55
CA VAL A 120 1.92 24.04 7.98
C VAL A 120 1.77 22.73 8.75
N ARG A 121 1.71 22.81 10.08
CA ARG A 121 1.48 21.64 10.94
C ARG A 121 0.11 21.02 10.67
N ALA A 122 -0.95 21.84 10.61
CA ALA A 122 -2.30 21.37 10.33
C ALA A 122 -2.41 20.66 8.96
N GLU A 123 -1.77 21.22 7.92
CA GLU A 123 -1.76 20.60 6.58
C GLU A 123 -0.96 19.31 6.55
N PHE A 124 0.19 19.26 7.22
CA PHE A 124 0.95 18.00 7.35
C PHE A 124 0.15 16.91 8.06
N ASP A 125 -0.51 17.24 9.17
CA ASP A 125 -1.34 16.29 9.93
C ASP A 125 -2.52 15.78 9.09
N ARG A 126 -3.11 16.65 8.27
CA ARG A 126 -4.16 16.26 7.32
C ARG A 126 -3.64 15.26 6.28
N LEU A 127 -2.50 15.56 5.65
CA LEU A 127 -1.87 14.68 4.67
C LEU A 127 -1.44 13.35 5.28
N HIS A 128 -0.93 13.38 6.51
CA HIS A 128 -0.56 12.17 7.25
C HIS A 128 -1.78 11.28 7.53
N ARG A 129 -2.87 11.86 8.06
CA ARG A 129 -4.12 11.11 8.28
C ARG A 129 -4.65 10.51 6.99
N LEU A 130 -4.61 11.27 5.89
CA LEU A 130 -5.04 10.76 4.57
C LEU A 130 -4.16 9.60 4.10
N ALA A 131 -2.84 9.69 4.25
CA ALA A 131 -1.92 8.59 3.92
C ALA A 131 -2.24 7.33 4.73
N VAL A 132 -2.49 7.47 6.04
CA VAL A 132 -2.89 6.35 6.92
C VAL A 132 -4.20 5.73 6.47
N GLN A 133 -5.21 6.53 6.14
CA GLN A 133 -6.51 6.04 5.65
C GLN A 133 -6.37 5.28 4.32
N LEU A 134 -5.62 5.83 3.35
CA LEU A 134 -5.37 5.18 2.06
C LEU A 134 -4.62 3.85 2.22
N ASN A 135 -3.63 3.82 3.12
CA ASN A 135 -2.92 2.58 3.45
C ASN A 135 -3.84 1.56 4.15
N GLY A 136 -4.75 2.03 5.00
CA GLY A 136 -5.79 1.20 5.62
C GLY A 136 -6.74 0.58 4.58
N VAL A 137 -7.19 1.36 3.59
CA VAL A 137 -8.00 0.86 2.47
C VAL A 137 -7.22 -0.22 1.70
N ALA A 138 -5.95 0.04 1.36
CA ALA A 138 -5.11 -0.92 0.68
C ALA A 138 -4.97 -2.23 1.48
N LEU A 139 -4.77 -2.15 2.80
CA LEU A 139 -4.69 -3.31 3.68
C LEU A 139 -5.99 -4.12 3.70
N VAL A 140 -7.14 -3.46 3.86
CA VAL A 140 -8.45 -4.14 3.87
C VAL A 140 -8.72 -4.84 2.54
N CYS A 141 -8.44 -4.18 1.42
CA CYS A 141 -8.52 -4.81 0.09
C CYS A 141 -7.60 -6.03 -0.01
N GLY A 142 -6.36 -5.92 0.45
CA GLY A 142 -5.38 -7.02 0.41
C GLY A 142 -5.81 -8.22 1.26
N LEU A 143 -6.33 -7.99 2.45
CA LEU A 143 -6.86 -9.04 3.32
C LEU A 143 -8.09 -9.71 2.70
N ALA A 144 -9.00 -8.93 2.10
CA ALA A 144 -10.17 -9.45 1.39
C ALA A 144 -9.74 -10.32 0.20
N ILE A 145 -8.82 -9.86 -0.65
CA ILE A 145 -8.27 -10.65 -1.77
C ILE A 145 -7.60 -11.92 -1.24
N SER A 146 -6.85 -11.85 -0.14
CA SER A 146 -6.21 -13.03 0.47
C SER A 146 -7.24 -14.08 0.92
N ALA A 147 -8.30 -13.66 1.61
CA ALA A 147 -9.39 -14.54 2.04
C ALA A 147 -10.13 -15.15 0.85
N MET A 148 -10.40 -14.34 -0.18
CA MET A 148 -11.01 -14.80 -1.42
C MET A 148 -10.11 -15.83 -2.13
N THR A 149 -8.83 -15.55 -2.26
CA THR A 149 -7.88 -16.47 -2.89
C THR A 149 -7.80 -17.80 -2.12
N ALA A 150 -7.72 -17.74 -0.79
CA ALA A 150 -7.70 -18.95 0.05
C ALA A 150 -8.96 -19.81 -0.12
N ALA A 151 -10.14 -19.20 -0.29
CA ALA A 151 -11.38 -19.93 -0.54
C ALA A 151 -11.45 -20.63 -1.91
N THR A 152 -10.63 -20.18 -2.90
CA THR A 152 -10.52 -20.84 -4.21
C THR A 152 -9.51 -22.00 -4.26
N LEU A 153 -8.61 -22.05 -3.27
CA LEU A 153 -7.59 -23.11 -3.13
C LEU A 153 -8.18 -24.34 -2.42
N LYS A 154 -9.39 -24.78 -2.81
CA LYS A 154 -9.93 -26.05 -2.29
C LYS A 154 -9.04 -27.20 -2.74
N PRO A 155 -8.79 -28.20 -1.85
CA PRO A 155 -8.08 -29.42 -2.19
C PRO A 155 -8.83 -30.23 -3.25
#